data_c6cd743dc5993c1fcb8df6711c386a2a
#
_entry.id   c6cd743dc5993c1fcb8df6711c386a2a
#
_cell.length_a   1.000
_cell.length_b   1.000
_cell.length_c   1.000
_cell.angle_alpha   90.00
_cell.angle_beta   90.00
_cell.angle_gamma   90.00
#
_symmetry.space_group_name_H-M   'P 1'
#
loop_
_entity.id
_entity.type
_entity.pdbx_description
1 polymer ?
#
loop_
_entity_poly.entity_id
_entity_poly.type
_entity_poly.pdbx_seq_one_letter_code
_entity_poly.pdbx_strand_id
1 'polypeptide(L)'
;MWHFLFLRKGVTGHMEKLVKVAVDAMGGDHAPGEVVKGAVDAVNEKNNLKVFLVGKAPRIHEELSKYQYKNEQIEVVNAEEEISCDESPVEAIRKKKDSSMVVALKMVKDKTADAFVSAGSSGAILVGGQFVVGRIKGIKRAPLGAVMPTAKGPMLLVDAGANMDAKAEYLLQFAQMGSIYMEDVLGIKNKSWTCQCRCGRSQRKSSW
;
A
#
# COMPACT_ATOMS: atom_id res chain seq x y z
N MET A 1 4.01 10.94 2.59
CA MET A 1 4.75 9.92 1.80
C MET A 1 3.79 8.76 1.57
N TRP A 2 3.29 8.59 0.34
CA TRP A 2 2.22 7.66 -0.02
C TRP A 2 2.78 6.26 -0.19
N HIS A 3 2.25 5.28 0.54
CA HIS A 3 2.62 3.88 0.38
C HIS A 3 1.59 3.19 -0.51
N PHE A 4 1.98 2.89 -1.75
CA PHE A 4 1.18 2.06 -2.66
C PHE A 4 1.45 0.59 -2.39
N LEU A 5 0.42 -0.18 -2.15
CA LEU A 5 0.55 -1.62 -2.01
C LEU A 5 -0.56 -2.35 -2.79
N PHE A 6 -0.11 -3.29 -3.63
CA PHE A 6 -0.87 -4.28 -4.41
C PHE A 6 -1.62 -3.78 -5.65
N LEU A 7 -0.90 -3.75 -6.79
CA LEU A 7 -1.49 -3.83 -8.12
C LEU A 7 -1.58 -5.28 -8.57
N ARG A 8 -2.78 -5.75 -8.89
CA ARG A 8 -2.98 -7.04 -9.55
C ARG A 8 -2.78 -6.89 -11.04
N LYS A 9 -1.87 -7.70 -11.61
CA LYS A 9 -1.62 -7.78 -13.05
C LYS A 9 -2.82 -8.32 -13.84
N GLY A 10 -3.11 -7.72 -14.93
CA GLY A 10 -3.87 -8.26 -16.07
C GLY A 10 -4.79 -7.24 -16.70
N VAL A 11 -4.36 -6.62 -17.81
CA VAL A 11 -5.09 -6.67 -19.09
C VAL A 11 -4.39 -5.78 -20.12
N THR A 12 -3.87 -6.37 -21.16
CA THR A 12 -3.62 -5.74 -22.46
C THR A 12 -4.95 -5.72 -23.21
N GLY A 13 -5.46 -4.54 -23.52
CA GLY A 13 -6.68 -4.38 -24.31
C GLY A 13 -7.34 -3.02 -24.05
N HIS A 14 -7.51 -2.22 -25.10
CA HIS A 14 -8.07 -0.86 -25.12
C HIS A 14 -9.55 -0.78 -24.72
N MET A 15 -9.85 -1.01 -23.46
CA MET A 15 -10.94 -0.35 -22.71
C MET A 15 -10.35 -0.01 -21.35
N GLU A 16 -10.41 1.25 -20.97
CA GLU A 16 -9.93 1.69 -19.65
C GLU A 16 -10.75 0.97 -18.57
N LYS A 17 -10.18 -0.13 -18.05
CA LYS A 17 -10.82 -0.93 -17.01
C LYS A 17 -10.99 -0.07 -15.79
N LEU A 18 -12.22 -0.03 -15.25
CA LEU A 18 -12.50 0.62 -13.97
C LEU A 18 -11.62 0.01 -12.88
N VAL A 19 -10.77 0.84 -12.27
CA VAL A 19 -9.90 0.47 -11.15
C VAL A 19 -10.58 0.87 -9.84
N LYS A 20 -10.70 -0.08 -8.92
CA LYS A 20 -11.33 0.10 -7.61
C LYS A 20 -10.28 0.18 -6.52
N VAL A 21 -10.25 1.29 -5.78
CA VAL A 21 -9.24 1.53 -4.75
C VAL A 21 -9.92 1.72 -3.39
N ALA A 22 -9.54 0.90 -2.41
CA ALA A 22 -9.94 1.09 -1.02
C ALA A 22 -8.93 2.03 -0.34
N VAL A 23 -9.42 3.11 0.22
CA VAL A 23 -8.62 4.14 0.89
C VAL A 23 -8.98 4.16 2.37
N ASP A 24 -7.99 3.96 3.22
CA ASP A 24 -8.11 4.15 4.67
C ASP A 24 -8.24 5.65 4.96
N ALA A 25 -9.49 6.10 5.11
CA ALA A 25 -9.79 7.52 5.28
C ALA A 25 -9.40 8.06 6.65
N MET A 26 -9.10 7.19 7.62
CA MET A 26 -8.73 7.57 8.98
C MET A 26 -7.22 7.46 9.24
N GLY A 27 -6.44 7.02 8.24
CA GLY A 27 -5.00 6.87 8.36
C GLY A 27 -4.23 8.16 8.08
N GLY A 28 -3.31 8.53 8.99
CA GLY A 28 -2.43 9.69 8.87
C GLY A 28 -2.81 10.86 9.75
N ASP A 29 -1.85 11.77 9.95
CA ASP A 29 -1.93 12.87 10.93
C ASP A 29 -3.03 13.90 10.61
N HIS A 30 -3.39 14.04 9.34
CA HIS A 30 -4.40 14.99 8.85
C HIS A 30 -5.66 14.30 8.31
N ALA A 31 -5.92 13.07 8.77
CA ALA A 31 -7.12 12.34 8.39
C ALA A 31 -8.37 12.87 9.13
N PRO A 32 -9.55 12.87 8.50
CA PRO A 32 -9.83 12.43 7.14
C PRO A 32 -9.63 13.52 6.06
N GLY A 33 -9.42 14.80 6.43
CA GLY A 33 -9.48 15.95 5.54
C GLY A 33 -8.60 15.82 4.30
N GLU A 34 -7.28 15.65 4.48
CA GLU A 34 -6.35 15.55 3.34
C GLU A 34 -6.54 14.26 2.53
N VAL A 35 -6.98 13.17 3.19
CA VAL A 35 -7.25 11.90 2.50
C VAL A 35 -8.47 12.02 1.60
N VAL A 36 -9.56 12.59 2.12
CA VAL A 36 -10.79 12.82 1.36
C VAL A 36 -10.53 13.78 0.19
N LYS A 37 -9.81 14.88 0.44
CA LYS A 37 -9.41 15.82 -0.62
C LYS A 37 -8.62 15.12 -1.73
N GLY A 38 -7.59 14.35 -1.37
CA GLY A 38 -6.79 13.60 -2.33
C GLY A 38 -7.59 12.57 -3.13
N ALA A 39 -8.58 11.92 -2.51
CA ALA A 39 -9.49 11.02 -3.19
C ALA A 39 -10.40 11.76 -4.20
N VAL A 40 -10.93 12.91 -3.82
CA VAL A 40 -11.75 13.77 -4.70
C VAL A 40 -10.91 14.28 -5.89
N ASP A 41 -9.71 14.76 -5.66
CA ASP A 41 -8.80 15.21 -6.72
C ASP A 41 -8.51 14.07 -7.71
N ALA A 42 -8.24 12.87 -7.21
CA ALA A 42 -7.95 11.70 -8.03
C ALA A 42 -9.13 11.27 -8.92
N VAL A 43 -10.38 11.25 -8.40
CA VAL A 43 -11.55 10.87 -9.21
C VAL A 43 -11.96 11.97 -10.19
N ASN A 44 -11.70 13.23 -9.88
CA ASN A 44 -11.92 14.33 -10.80
C ASN A 44 -10.91 14.32 -11.96
N GLU A 45 -9.69 13.82 -11.72
CA GLU A 45 -8.65 13.66 -12.76
C GLU A 45 -8.85 12.39 -13.61
N LYS A 46 -9.34 11.29 -13.02
CA LYS A 46 -9.42 9.96 -13.66
C LYS A 46 -10.86 9.46 -13.75
N ASN A 47 -11.36 9.26 -14.96
CA ASN A 47 -12.72 8.75 -15.18
C ASN A 47 -12.85 7.24 -14.93
N ASN A 48 -11.76 6.49 -14.98
CA ASN A 48 -11.74 5.04 -14.80
C ASN A 48 -11.37 4.62 -13.37
N LEU A 49 -11.53 5.50 -12.38
CA LEU A 49 -11.23 5.27 -10.98
C LEU A 49 -12.53 5.28 -10.14
N LYS A 50 -12.70 4.25 -9.31
CA LYS A 50 -13.68 4.23 -8.22
C LYS A 50 -12.95 4.12 -6.89
N VAL A 51 -13.26 5.00 -5.95
CA VAL A 51 -12.65 5.05 -4.62
C VAL A 51 -13.67 4.64 -3.56
N PHE A 52 -13.28 3.70 -2.70
CA PHE A 52 -13.99 3.39 -1.46
C PHE A 52 -13.27 4.11 -0.32
N LEU A 53 -13.91 5.12 0.27
CA LEU A 53 -13.41 5.79 1.47
C LEU A 53 -13.88 5.02 2.69
N VAL A 54 -12.95 4.35 3.36
CA VAL A 54 -13.25 3.47 4.50
C VAL A 54 -12.93 4.19 5.80
N GLY A 55 -13.92 4.31 6.70
CA GLY A 55 -13.74 4.95 8.01
C GLY A 55 -15.04 5.44 8.60
N LYS A 56 -14.98 6.34 9.58
CA LYS A 56 -16.15 6.91 10.25
C LYS A 56 -17.01 7.72 9.28
N ALA A 57 -18.09 7.11 8.80
CA ALA A 57 -18.94 7.67 7.73
C ALA A 57 -19.38 9.13 8.00
N PRO A 58 -19.82 9.52 9.21
CA PRO A 58 -20.21 10.91 9.45
C PRO A 58 -19.09 11.92 9.18
N ARG A 59 -17.85 11.61 9.62
CA ARG A 59 -16.68 12.47 9.40
C ARG A 59 -16.30 12.55 7.93
N ILE A 60 -16.38 11.44 7.21
CA ILE A 60 -16.08 11.39 5.77
C ILE A 60 -17.11 12.19 4.98
N HIS A 61 -18.41 12.07 5.30
CA HIS A 61 -19.46 12.83 4.64
C HIS A 61 -19.35 14.34 4.90
N GLU A 62 -19.00 14.74 6.12
CA GLU A 62 -18.72 16.13 6.46
C GLU A 62 -17.59 16.71 5.57
N GLU A 63 -16.48 15.98 5.42
CA GLU A 63 -15.38 16.40 4.56
C GLU A 63 -15.78 16.42 3.08
N LEU A 64 -16.47 15.38 2.59
CA LEU A 64 -16.93 15.30 1.20
C LEU A 64 -17.87 16.45 0.82
N SER A 65 -18.68 16.95 1.77
CA SER A 65 -19.61 18.07 1.53
C SER A 65 -18.93 19.37 1.10
N LYS A 66 -17.62 19.49 1.34
CA LYS A 66 -16.80 20.66 0.97
C LYS A 66 -16.37 20.66 -0.51
N TYR A 67 -16.58 19.56 -1.22
CA TYR A 67 -16.04 19.34 -2.57
C TYR A 67 -17.12 18.96 -3.57
N GLN A 68 -16.83 19.23 -4.85
CA GLN A 68 -17.62 18.74 -5.98
C GLN A 68 -16.91 17.54 -6.61
N TYR A 69 -17.63 16.44 -6.76
CA TYR A 69 -17.12 15.21 -7.38
C TYR A 69 -18.28 14.41 -8.00
N LYS A 70 -17.93 13.40 -8.81
CA LYS A 70 -18.93 12.47 -9.39
C LYS A 70 -19.30 11.42 -8.36
N ASN A 71 -20.54 11.45 -7.85
CA ASN A 71 -21.03 10.56 -6.80
C ASN A 71 -20.84 9.07 -7.12
N GLU A 72 -20.85 8.69 -8.40
CA GLU A 72 -20.67 7.30 -8.82
C GLU A 72 -19.24 6.77 -8.59
N GLN A 73 -18.25 7.66 -8.50
CA GLN A 73 -16.83 7.31 -8.35
C GLN A 73 -16.36 7.24 -6.90
N ILE A 74 -17.12 7.76 -5.93
CA ILE A 74 -16.79 7.68 -4.51
C ILE A 74 -17.91 6.96 -3.76
N GLU A 75 -17.53 5.97 -2.97
CA GLU A 75 -18.41 5.24 -2.09
C GLU A 75 -17.83 5.23 -0.67
N VAL A 76 -18.66 5.54 0.33
CA VAL A 76 -18.24 5.55 1.73
C VAL A 76 -18.59 4.21 2.37
N VAL A 77 -17.57 3.57 2.95
CA VAL A 77 -17.72 2.31 3.69
C VAL A 77 -17.47 2.60 5.17
N ASN A 78 -18.48 2.38 6.00
CA ASN A 78 -18.37 2.67 7.43
C ASN A 78 -17.44 1.71 8.14
N ALA A 79 -16.57 2.25 9.01
CA ALA A 79 -15.72 1.53 9.95
C ALA A 79 -15.55 2.39 11.21
N GLU A 80 -15.85 1.83 12.38
CA GLU A 80 -15.95 2.60 13.62
C GLU A 80 -14.60 2.81 14.31
N GLU A 81 -13.64 1.92 14.07
CA GLU A 81 -12.35 1.95 14.72
C GLU A 81 -11.27 2.55 13.82
N GLU A 82 -10.23 3.10 14.45
CA GLU A 82 -9.03 3.61 13.77
C GLU A 82 -7.77 3.07 14.45
N ILE A 83 -6.69 2.88 13.67
CA ILE A 83 -5.40 2.42 14.17
C ILE A 83 -4.44 3.61 14.19
N SER A 84 -4.00 3.98 15.40
CA SER A 84 -2.99 5.02 15.61
C SER A 84 -1.58 4.53 15.23
N CYS A 85 -0.70 5.47 14.87
CA CYS A 85 0.71 5.18 14.58
C CYS A 85 1.49 4.69 15.82
N ASP A 86 1.02 5.03 17.03
CA ASP A 86 1.68 4.68 18.30
C ASP A 86 1.28 3.29 18.83
N GLU A 87 0.28 2.66 18.22
CA GLU A 87 -0.20 1.35 18.64
C GLU A 87 0.72 0.23 18.16
N SER A 88 0.80 -0.85 18.96
CA SER A 88 1.46 -2.08 18.52
C SER A 88 0.77 -2.63 17.26
N PRO A 89 1.45 -2.71 16.11
CA PRO A 89 0.85 -3.11 14.84
C PRO A 89 0.14 -4.47 14.89
N VAL A 90 0.76 -5.46 15.55
CA VAL A 90 0.21 -6.82 15.65
C VAL A 90 -1.06 -6.84 16.50
N GLU A 91 -1.06 -6.14 17.62
CA GLU A 91 -2.23 -6.08 18.50
C GLU A 91 -3.36 -5.30 17.87
N ALA A 92 -3.07 -4.16 17.25
CA ALA A 92 -4.06 -3.32 16.57
C ALA A 92 -4.80 -4.11 15.48
N ILE A 93 -4.08 -4.75 14.56
CA ILE A 93 -4.68 -5.58 13.50
C ILE A 93 -5.46 -6.77 14.06
N ARG A 94 -5.01 -7.34 15.18
CA ARG A 94 -5.69 -8.50 15.79
C ARG A 94 -6.97 -8.10 16.53
N LYS A 95 -6.95 -6.99 17.27
CA LYS A 95 -8.06 -6.54 18.14
C LYS A 95 -9.09 -5.71 17.37
N LYS A 96 -8.64 -4.73 16.57
CA LYS A 96 -9.50 -3.76 15.88
C LYS A 96 -9.95 -4.28 14.51
N LYS A 97 -10.91 -5.20 14.53
CA LYS A 97 -11.41 -5.85 13.30
C LYS A 97 -12.30 -4.97 12.45
N ASP A 98 -12.87 -3.93 13.04
CA ASP A 98 -13.70 -2.90 12.40
C ASP A 98 -12.92 -1.59 12.17
N SER A 99 -11.59 -1.63 12.17
CA SER A 99 -10.79 -0.47 11.80
C SER A 99 -10.81 -0.22 10.31
N SER A 100 -10.77 1.06 9.93
CA SER A 100 -10.74 1.51 8.53
C SER A 100 -9.68 0.76 7.71
N MET A 101 -8.49 0.57 8.28
CA MET A 101 -7.40 -0.20 7.66
C MET A 101 -7.74 -1.67 7.45
N VAL A 102 -8.29 -2.36 8.48
CA VAL A 102 -8.61 -3.80 8.38
C VAL A 102 -9.77 -4.03 7.43
N VAL A 103 -10.80 -3.18 7.45
CA VAL A 103 -11.94 -3.25 6.53
C VAL A 103 -11.47 -3.05 5.08
N ALA A 104 -10.66 -2.02 4.82
CA ALA A 104 -10.10 -1.77 3.48
C ALA A 104 -9.22 -2.91 2.97
N LEU A 105 -8.39 -3.51 3.83
CA LEU A 105 -7.59 -4.69 3.48
C LEU A 105 -8.44 -5.93 3.18
N LYS A 106 -9.57 -6.12 3.90
CA LYS A 106 -10.54 -7.19 3.58
C LYS A 106 -11.17 -6.99 2.21
N MET A 107 -11.51 -5.76 1.83
CA MET A 107 -12.04 -5.46 0.48
C MET A 107 -11.08 -5.89 -0.63
N VAL A 108 -9.76 -5.72 -0.43
CA VAL A 108 -8.74 -6.21 -1.38
C VAL A 108 -8.68 -7.74 -1.38
N LYS A 109 -8.69 -8.37 -0.20
CA LYS A 109 -8.72 -9.83 -0.08
C LYS A 109 -9.91 -10.45 -0.82
N ASP A 110 -11.09 -9.86 -0.63
CA ASP A 110 -12.36 -10.34 -1.18
C ASP A 110 -12.57 -9.88 -2.63
N LYS A 111 -11.57 -9.17 -3.21
CA LYS A 111 -11.58 -8.66 -4.59
C LYS A 111 -12.68 -7.64 -4.88
N THR A 112 -13.24 -7.03 -3.86
CA THR A 112 -14.14 -5.89 -3.98
C THR A 112 -13.37 -4.63 -4.42
N ALA A 113 -12.14 -4.49 -3.95
CA ALA A 113 -11.18 -3.49 -4.40
C ALA A 113 -9.94 -4.15 -5.05
N ASP A 114 -9.35 -3.46 -6.03
CA ASP A 114 -8.14 -3.90 -6.74
C ASP A 114 -6.85 -3.46 -6.02
N ALA A 115 -6.92 -2.37 -5.24
CA ALA A 115 -5.80 -1.80 -4.50
C ALA A 115 -6.23 -1.21 -3.16
N PHE A 116 -5.25 -1.04 -2.27
CA PHE A 116 -5.39 -0.39 -0.97
C PHE A 116 -4.39 0.75 -0.83
N VAL A 117 -4.84 1.87 -0.27
CA VAL A 117 -4.02 3.06 0.01
C VAL A 117 -4.27 3.51 1.45
N SER A 118 -3.21 3.80 2.17
CA SER A 118 -3.27 4.38 3.52
C SER A 118 -2.06 5.28 3.78
N ALA A 119 -2.27 6.33 4.54
CA ALA A 119 -1.21 7.18 5.09
C ALA A 119 -0.96 6.89 6.60
N GLY A 120 -1.54 5.81 7.13
CA GLY A 120 -1.41 5.39 8.51
C GLY A 120 -0.12 4.63 8.81
N SER A 121 -0.12 3.86 9.91
CA SER A 121 1.04 3.11 10.41
C SER A 121 1.57 2.10 9.38
N SER A 122 2.80 2.29 8.90
CA SER A 122 3.47 1.35 7.97
C SER A 122 3.61 -0.05 8.55
N GLY A 123 3.84 -0.15 9.87
CA GLY A 123 3.89 -1.44 10.57
C GLY A 123 2.55 -2.16 10.56
N ALA A 124 1.45 -1.43 10.79
CA ALA A 124 0.10 -2.00 10.73
C ALA A 124 -0.28 -2.42 9.29
N ILE A 125 0.10 -1.63 8.28
CA ILE A 125 -0.10 -1.97 6.86
C ILE A 125 0.64 -3.27 6.52
N LEU A 126 1.89 -3.42 6.93
CA LEU A 126 2.69 -4.63 6.69
C LEU A 126 2.07 -5.86 7.36
N VAL A 127 1.71 -5.74 8.65
CA VAL A 127 1.07 -6.81 9.43
C VAL A 127 -0.29 -7.16 8.83
N GLY A 128 -1.11 -6.17 8.53
CA GLY A 128 -2.42 -6.34 7.89
C GLY A 128 -2.31 -7.01 6.51
N GLY A 129 -1.37 -6.58 5.68
CA GLY A 129 -1.08 -7.20 4.39
C GLY A 129 -0.74 -8.69 4.53
N GLN A 130 0.09 -9.05 5.52
CA GLN A 130 0.48 -10.45 5.74
C GLN A 130 -0.64 -11.33 6.34
N PHE A 131 -1.44 -10.80 7.27
CA PHE A 131 -2.41 -11.59 8.04
C PHE A 131 -3.85 -11.47 7.52
N VAL A 132 -4.24 -10.34 6.93
CA VAL A 132 -5.59 -10.14 6.38
C VAL A 132 -5.62 -10.53 4.91
N VAL A 133 -4.77 -9.93 4.07
CA VAL A 133 -4.71 -10.21 2.63
C VAL A 133 -4.05 -11.56 2.36
N GLY A 134 -2.96 -11.83 3.05
CA GLY A 134 -2.20 -13.06 2.94
C GLY A 134 -0.92 -12.91 2.11
N ARG A 135 0.01 -13.85 2.31
CA ARG A 135 1.29 -13.89 1.58
C ARG A 135 1.19 -14.73 0.30
N ILE A 136 1.98 -14.39 -0.68
CA ILE A 136 2.19 -15.24 -1.86
C ILE A 136 2.79 -16.57 -1.39
N LYS A 137 2.27 -17.70 -1.91
CA LYS A 137 2.76 -19.03 -1.56
C LYS A 137 4.26 -19.16 -1.84
N GLY A 138 5.02 -19.61 -0.85
CA GLY A 138 6.48 -19.74 -0.93
C GLY A 138 7.27 -18.53 -0.43
N ILE A 139 6.64 -17.34 -0.31
CA ILE A 139 7.28 -16.15 0.24
C ILE A 139 7.23 -16.20 1.78
N LYS A 140 8.41 -16.15 2.41
CA LYS A 140 8.54 -16.25 3.87
C LYS A 140 8.29 -14.94 4.59
N ARG A 141 8.71 -13.82 4.00
CA ARG A 141 8.54 -12.46 4.54
C ARG A 141 8.14 -11.50 3.43
N ALA A 142 7.24 -10.58 3.73
CA ALA A 142 6.92 -9.46 2.84
C ALA A 142 7.89 -8.30 3.12
N PRO A 143 8.59 -7.77 2.12
CA PRO A 143 9.40 -6.57 2.26
C PRO A 143 8.57 -5.31 2.05
N LEU A 144 9.07 -4.18 2.52
CA LEU A 144 8.61 -2.86 2.14
C LEU A 144 9.42 -2.39 0.93
N GLY A 145 8.78 -2.21 -0.21
CA GLY A 145 9.40 -1.68 -1.43
C GLY A 145 9.11 -0.19 -1.59
N ALA A 146 10.16 0.62 -1.77
CA ALA A 146 10.04 2.05 -2.03
C ALA A 146 10.66 2.40 -3.38
N VAL A 147 9.87 2.96 -4.29
CA VAL A 147 10.37 3.48 -5.56
C VAL A 147 10.95 4.88 -5.34
N MET A 148 12.21 5.04 -5.66
CA MET A 148 12.95 6.30 -5.46
C MET A 148 13.43 6.85 -6.80
N PRO A 149 13.30 8.16 -7.05
CA PRO A 149 13.86 8.79 -8.24
C PRO A 149 15.38 8.86 -8.15
N THR A 150 16.07 8.58 -9.25
CA THR A 150 17.50 8.78 -9.39
C THR A 150 17.84 9.50 -10.70
N ALA A 151 19.06 10.00 -10.84
CA ALA A 151 19.51 10.66 -12.06
C ALA A 151 19.45 9.75 -13.32
N LYS A 152 19.42 8.42 -13.14
CA LYS A 152 19.36 7.43 -14.23
C LYS A 152 17.99 6.79 -14.41
N GLY A 153 16.96 7.28 -13.69
CA GLY A 153 15.62 6.70 -13.68
C GLY A 153 15.21 6.17 -12.32
N PRO A 154 14.05 5.54 -12.19
CA PRO A 154 13.56 5.03 -10.92
C PRO A 154 14.38 3.85 -10.41
N MET A 155 14.59 3.80 -9.09
CA MET A 155 15.21 2.71 -8.35
C MET A 155 14.22 2.15 -7.35
N LEU A 156 14.20 0.84 -7.16
CA LEU A 156 13.42 0.19 -6.11
C LEU A 156 14.34 -0.18 -4.93
N LEU A 157 14.10 0.43 -3.77
CA LEU A 157 14.71 0.04 -2.51
C LEU A 157 13.86 -1.06 -1.85
N VAL A 158 14.44 -2.24 -1.63
CA VAL A 158 13.79 -3.41 -1.00
C VAL A 158 14.80 -4.07 -0.05
N ASP A 159 14.58 -4.19 1.19
CA ASP A 159 13.50 -3.79 2.07
C ASP A 159 13.77 -2.39 2.65
N ALA A 160 12.76 -1.54 2.68
CA ALA A 160 12.87 -0.18 3.21
C ALA A 160 12.58 -0.11 4.73
N GLY A 161 13.11 -1.07 5.51
CA GLY A 161 13.07 -1.05 6.98
C GLY A 161 11.97 -1.87 7.64
N ALA A 162 11.24 -2.70 6.91
CA ALA A 162 10.19 -3.55 7.49
C ALA A 162 10.73 -4.78 8.21
N ASN A 163 11.89 -5.29 7.80
CA ASN A 163 12.52 -6.48 8.36
C ASN A 163 13.92 -6.13 8.91
N MET A 164 14.04 -6.02 10.24
CA MET A 164 15.30 -5.65 10.90
C MET A 164 16.38 -6.73 10.77
N ASP A 165 15.97 -8.02 10.82
CA ASP A 165 16.86 -9.19 10.77
C ASP A 165 16.55 -10.04 9.53
N ALA A 166 17.01 -9.59 8.35
CA ALA A 166 16.81 -10.31 7.12
C ALA A 166 17.86 -11.44 6.96
N LYS A 167 17.40 -12.69 6.87
CA LYS A 167 18.25 -13.83 6.51
C LYS A 167 18.59 -13.78 5.01
N ALA A 168 19.69 -14.42 4.61
CA ALA A 168 20.10 -14.47 3.20
C ALA A 168 19.01 -14.98 2.25
N GLU A 169 18.23 -15.98 2.67
CA GLU A 169 17.08 -16.50 1.90
C GLU A 169 15.98 -15.46 1.66
N TYR A 170 15.78 -14.53 2.62
CA TYR A 170 14.79 -13.46 2.46
C TYR A 170 15.28 -12.40 1.47
N LEU A 171 16.58 -12.07 1.52
CA LEU A 171 17.19 -11.13 0.57
C LEU A 171 17.06 -11.63 -0.86
N LEU A 172 17.25 -12.93 -1.09
CA LEU A 172 17.02 -13.54 -2.41
C LEU A 172 15.55 -13.39 -2.86
N GLN A 173 14.59 -13.67 -1.97
CA GLN A 173 13.17 -13.49 -2.27
C GLN A 173 12.82 -12.02 -2.52
N PHE A 174 13.40 -11.09 -1.76
CA PHE A 174 13.23 -9.65 -1.97
C PHE A 174 13.76 -9.19 -3.33
N ALA A 175 14.92 -9.70 -3.73
CA ALA A 175 15.49 -9.45 -5.04
C ALA A 175 14.57 -9.95 -6.16
N GLN A 176 14.05 -11.17 -6.05
CA GLN A 176 13.11 -11.74 -7.03
C GLN A 176 11.81 -10.92 -7.13
N MET A 177 11.19 -10.59 -5.99
CA MET A 177 9.97 -9.78 -5.97
C MET A 177 10.20 -8.38 -6.54
N GLY A 178 11.32 -7.75 -6.17
CA GLY A 178 11.71 -6.46 -6.71
C GLY A 178 11.95 -6.49 -8.22
N SER A 179 12.56 -7.57 -8.74
CA SER A 179 12.72 -7.76 -10.20
C SER A 179 11.40 -7.77 -10.93
N ILE A 180 10.47 -8.59 -10.44
CA ILE A 180 9.13 -8.71 -11.03
C ILE A 180 8.40 -7.36 -10.98
N TYR A 181 8.50 -6.65 -9.83
CA TYR A 181 7.88 -5.34 -9.70
C TYR A 181 8.44 -4.32 -10.69
N MET A 182 9.77 -4.23 -10.81
CA MET A 182 10.42 -3.31 -11.74
C MET A 182 10.04 -3.60 -13.19
N GLU A 183 9.94 -4.88 -13.57
CA GLU A 183 9.61 -5.28 -14.93
C GLU A 183 8.11 -5.14 -15.24
N ASP A 184 7.28 -5.69 -14.38
CA ASP A 184 5.84 -5.81 -14.64
C ASP A 184 5.06 -4.52 -14.32
N VAL A 185 5.51 -3.73 -13.36
CA VAL A 185 4.83 -2.51 -12.92
C VAL A 185 5.46 -1.27 -13.53
N LEU A 186 6.81 -1.18 -13.54
CA LEU A 186 7.52 0.00 -14.03
C LEU A 186 8.02 -0.15 -15.48
N GLY A 187 7.90 -1.33 -16.10
CA GLY A 187 8.33 -1.58 -17.48
C GLY A 187 9.85 -1.60 -17.68
N ILE A 188 10.63 -1.68 -16.60
CA ILE A 188 12.10 -1.61 -16.64
C ILE A 188 12.69 -3.01 -16.70
N LYS A 189 13.27 -3.37 -17.87
CA LYS A 189 13.78 -4.72 -18.12
C LYS A 189 15.24 -4.95 -17.70
N ASN A 190 16.09 -3.92 -17.76
CA ASN A 190 17.51 -4.03 -17.39
C ASN A 190 17.72 -3.78 -15.90
N LYS A 191 18.12 -4.80 -15.16
CA LYS A 191 18.23 -4.78 -13.70
C LYS A 191 19.65 -5.09 -13.28
N SER A 192 20.19 -4.28 -12.39
CA SER A 192 21.37 -4.61 -11.59
C SER A 192 20.97 -4.61 -10.11
N TRP A 193 21.55 -5.53 -9.36
CA TRP A 193 21.28 -5.69 -7.94
C TRP A 193 22.50 -5.28 -7.14
N THR A 194 22.26 -4.51 -6.09
CA THR A 194 23.27 -4.28 -5.06
C THR A 194 22.66 -4.67 -3.72
N CYS A 195 23.23 -5.68 -3.06
CA CYS A 195 22.83 -6.05 -1.71
C CYS A 195 23.68 -5.28 -0.69
N GLN A 196 23.01 -4.52 0.17
CA GLN A 196 23.65 -3.82 1.28
C GLN A 196 22.95 -4.17 2.58
N CYS A 197 23.56 -5.02 3.41
CA CYS A 197 23.09 -5.31 4.74
C CYS A 197 23.74 -4.35 5.74
N ARG A 198 22.94 -3.64 6.51
CA ARG A 198 23.38 -2.88 7.67
C ARG A 198 23.36 -3.78 8.90
N CYS A 199 24.36 -4.66 8.99
CA CYS A 199 24.59 -5.39 10.23
C CYS A 199 25.42 -4.50 11.16
N GLY A 200 25.02 -4.35 12.41
CA GLY A 200 25.74 -3.51 13.37
C GLY A 200 27.24 -3.80 13.38
N ARG A 201 28.07 -2.78 13.18
CA ARG A 201 29.54 -2.71 13.27
C ARG A 201 30.39 -3.39 12.20
N SER A 202 29.88 -3.90 11.09
CA SER A 202 30.76 -4.37 10.01
C SER A 202 30.09 -4.16 8.65
N GLN A 203 30.56 -3.16 7.93
CA GLN A 203 30.20 -3.01 6.51
C GLN A 203 31.00 -4.05 5.71
N ARG A 204 30.38 -5.11 5.25
CA ARG A 204 30.91 -5.92 4.16
C ARG A 204 30.16 -5.58 2.88
N LYS A 205 30.87 -4.94 1.95
CA LYS A 205 30.42 -4.85 0.56
C LYS A 205 30.66 -6.20 -0.08
N SER A 206 29.63 -6.89 -0.51
CA SER A 206 29.73 -8.02 -1.43
C SER A 206 29.12 -7.58 -2.76
N SER A 207 29.96 -7.41 -3.77
CA SER A 207 29.56 -7.31 -5.18
C SER A 207 29.42 -8.74 -5.73
N TRP A 208 28.29 -9.03 -6.32
CA TRP A 208 28.02 -10.24 -7.09
C TRP A 208 27.87 -9.86 -8.56
#